data_ea11fbcd2fbfe9f33d4ff5402434b39a
#
_entry.id   ea11fbcd2fbfe9f33d4ff5402434b39a
#
_cell.length_a   1.000
_cell.length_b   1.000
_cell.length_c   1.000
_cell.angle_alpha   90.00
_cell.angle_beta   90.00
_cell.angle_gamma   90.00
#
_symmetry.space_group_name_H-M   'P 1'
#
loop_
_entity.id
_entity.type
_entity.pdbx_description
1 polymer ?
#
loop_
_entity_poly.entity_id
_entity_poly.type
_entity_poly.pdbx_seq_one_letter_code
_entity_poly.pdbx_strand_id
1 'polypeptide(L)'
;PVPHTIFDARVSATLPNRLTITLQPDEGVNLTMMAKEPGPGEFGLRPVSLDLSFEETFGIRYPDAYERLVIEVLRGNQALFMRRDEVEAAWRWSDGVIEGWAQSGQPLETYVAGSWGPTEASMMLDRTGRAWN
;
A
#
# COMPACT_ATOMS: atom_id res chain seq x y z
N PRO A 1 -16.26 14.95 -0.45
CA PRO A 1 -17.40 14.04 -0.44
C PRO A 1 -18.43 14.51 -1.47
N VAL A 2 -18.84 13.62 -2.35
CA VAL A 2 -19.91 13.88 -3.31
C VAL A 2 -21.24 13.77 -2.56
N PRO A 3 -22.14 14.75 -2.65
CA PRO A 3 -23.43 14.66 -1.99
C PRO A 3 -24.24 13.47 -2.53
N HIS A 4 -24.74 12.63 -1.65
CA HIS A 4 -25.58 11.46 -2.01
C HIS A 4 -27.04 11.89 -2.19
N THR A 5 -27.31 12.69 -3.23
CA THR A 5 -28.66 13.24 -3.47
C THR A 5 -29.63 12.28 -4.18
N ILE A 6 -29.12 11.17 -4.72
CA ILE A 6 -29.91 10.21 -5.52
C ILE A 6 -30.08 8.87 -4.78
N PHE A 7 -29.25 8.60 -3.79
CA PHE A 7 -29.29 7.33 -3.05
C PHE A 7 -30.03 7.52 -1.73
N ASP A 8 -30.99 6.65 -1.49
CA ASP A 8 -31.73 6.62 -0.22
C ASP A 8 -30.73 6.45 0.95
N ALA A 9 -30.99 7.11 2.07
CA ALA A 9 -30.22 6.98 3.31
C ALA A 9 -30.12 5.52 3.83
N ARG A 10 -30.86 4.60 3.26
CA ARG A 10 -30.79 3.15 3.50
C ARG A 10 -29.67 2.45 2.76
N VAL A 11 -29.04 3.08 1.78
CA VAL A 11 -27.80 2.57 1.18
C VAL A 11 -26.70 2.81 2.21
N SER A 12 -26.65 1.91 3.18
CA SER A 12 -25.70 1.94 4.28
C SER A 12 -24.28 1.95 3.73
N ALA A 13 -23.53 2.97 4.14
CA ALA A 13 -22.11 3.09 4.01
C ALA A 13 -21.55 2.84 2.59
N THR A 14 -21.66 3.85 1.74
CA THR A 14 -20.82 3.89 0.54
C THR A 14 -19.36 3.87 0.96
N LEU A 15 -18.67 2.79 0.64
CA LEU A 15 -17.23 2.70 0.84
C LEU A 15 -16.52 3.62 -0.17
N PRO A 16 -15.46 4.30 0.23
CA PRO A 16 -14.65 5.07 -0.72
C PRO A 16 -14.03 4.15 -1.76
N ASN A 17 -13.89 4.62 -2.98
CA ASN A 17 -13.10 3.91 -3.97
C ASN A 17 -11.66 3.78 -3.47
N ARG A 18 -11.09 2.57 -3.64
CA ARG A 18 -9.75 2.25 -3.16
C ARG A 18 -8.89 1.71 -4.29
N LEU A 19 -7.76 2.34 -4.52
CA LEU A 19 -6.68 1.81 -5.35
C LEU A 19 -5.65 1.18 -4.42
N THR A 20 -5.42 -0.13 -4.58
CA THR A 20 -4.41 -0.87 -3.86
C THR A 20 -3.31 -1.28 -4.83
N ILE A 21 -2.07 -0.94 -4.53
CA ILE A 21 -0.89 -1.33 -5.29
C ILE A 21 -0.08 -2.26 -4.40
N THR A 22 0.04 -3.51 -4.81
CA THR A 22 0.83 -4.52 -4.11
C THR A 22 2.19 -4.62 -4.78
N LEU A 23 3.26 -4.42 -3.99
CA LEU A 23 4.63 -4.41 -4.50
C LEU A 23 5.30 -5.78 -4.34
N GLN A 24 4.98 -6.52 -3.29
CA GLN A 24 5.49 -7.85 -2.96
C GLN A 24 4.55 -8.56 -1.97
N PRO A 25 4.45 -9.90 -1.97
CA PRO A 25 5.08 -10.84 -2.89
C PRO A 25 4.38 -10.97 -4.25
N ASP A 26 3.09 -10.66 -4.30
CA ASP A 26 2.25 -10.83 -5.50
C ASP A 26 1.97 -9.46 -6.09
N GLU A 27 2.85 -9.01 -6.99
CA GLU A 27 2.76 -7.68 -7.60
C GLU A 27 1.47 -7.50 -8.40
N GLY A 28 0.76 -6.40 -8.13
CA GLY A 28 -0.50 -6.15 -8.81
C GLY A 28 -1.15 -4.84 -8.43
N VAL A 29 -2.25 -4.56 -9.11
CA VAL A 29 -3.09 -3.39 -8.87
C VAL A 29 -4.54 -3.84 -8.74
N ASN A 30 -5.18 -3.48 -7.64
CA ASN A 30 -6.60 -3.69 -7.41
C ASN A 30 -7.30 -2.34 -7.31
N LEU A 31 -8.38 -2.15 -8.06
CA LEU A 31 -9.26 -0.99 -7.94
C LEU A 31 -10.63 -1.44 -7.46
N THR A 32 -10.95 -1.17 -6.20
CA THR A 32 -12.29 -1.39 -5.64
C THR A 32 -13.12 -0.12 -5.78
N MET A 33 -14.31 -0.25 -6.35
CA MET A 33 -15.25 0.86 -6.50
C MET A 33 -16.67 0.43 -6.23
N MET A 34 -17.53 1.37 -5.86
CA MET A 34 -18.96 1.13 -5.71
C MET A 34 -19.64 1.17 -7.09
N ALA A 35 -20.36 0.12 -7.41
CA ALA A 35 -21.15 0.05 -8.63
C ALA A 35 -22.63 -0.24 -8.33
N LYS A 36 -23.51 0.31 -9.17
CA LYS A 36 -24.93 0.01 -9.11
C LYS A 36 -25.17 -1.44 -9.55
N GLU A 37 -25.97 -2.17 -8.79
CA GLU A 37 -26.41 -3.48 -9.22
C GLU A 37 -27.26 -3.40 -10.50
N PRO A 38 -26.99 -4.23 -11.52
CA PRO A 38 -27.81 -4.29 -12.72
C PRO A 38 -29.18 -4.94 -12.39
N GLY A 39 -30.23 -4.41 -13.00
CA GLY A 39 -31.58 -4.99 -12.88
C GLY A 39 -32.67 -3.95 -12.61
N PRO A 40 -33.95 -4.33 -12.77
CA PRO A 40 -35.09 -3.53 -12.38
C PRO A 40 -35.26 -3.63 -10.86
N GLY A 41 -35.26 -2.52 -10.16
CA GLY A 41 -35.42 -2.49 -8.72
C GLY A 41 -34.80 -1.25 -8.08
N GLU A 42 -34.70 -1.26 -6.76
CA GLU A 42 -34.07 -0.19 -5.98
C GLU A 42 -32.60 -0.04 -6.36
N PHE A 43 -32.05 1.17 -6.12
CA PHE A 43 -30.65 1.48 -6.40
C PHE A 43 -29.72 0.78 -5.39
N GLY A 44 -29.54 -0.56 -5.54
CA GLY A 44 -28.53 -1.31 -4.79
C GLY A 44 -27.12 -0.92 -5.25
N LEU A 45 -26.23 -0.61 -4.29
CA LEU A 45 -24.81 -0.39 -4.54
C LEU A 45 -24.01 -1.52 -3.90
N ARG A 46 -23.03 -2.05 -4.61
CA ARG A 46 -22.09 -3.04 -4.07
C ARG A 46 -20.64 -2.71 -4.48
N PRO A 47 -19.66 -3.11 -3.69
CA PRO A 47 -18.28 -3.02 -4.11
C PRO A 47 -18.00 -4.02 -5.25
N VAL A 48 -17.30 -3.55 -6.26
CA VAL A 48 -16.75 -4.36 -7.36
C VAL A 48 -15.26 -4.09 -7.46
N SER A 49 -14.49 -5.13 -7.79
CA SER A 49 -13.05 -5.04 -7.94
C SER A 49 -12.62 -5.25 -9.38
N LEU A 50 -11.65 -4.47 -9.82
CA LEU A 50 -10.86 -4.69 -11.02
C LEU A 50 -9.46 -5.09 -10.57
N ASP A 51 -9.06 -6.31 -10.91
CA ASP A 51 -7.80 -6.88 -10.50
C ASP A 51 -6.86 -7.01 -11.70
N LEU A 52 -5.65 -6.51 -11.55
CA LEU A 52 -4.56 -6.69 -12.47
C LEU A 52 -3.42 -7.39 -11.73
N SER A 53 -3.24 -8.68 -11.95
CA SER A 53 -2.08 -9.44 -11.54
C SER A 53 -1.02 -9.39 -12.64
N PHE A 54 0.19 -9.01 -12.29
CA PHE A 54 1.28 -9.00 -13.27
C PHE A 54 1.70 -10.41 -13.67
N GLU A 55 1.70 -11.35 -12.72
CA GLU A 55 2.01 -12.76 -13.00
C GLU A 55 1.04 -13.34 -14.04
N GLU A 56 -0.27 -13.17 -13.84
CA GLU A 56 -1.29 -13.66 -14.77
C GLU A 56 -1.23 -12.94 -16.12
N THR A 57 -0.98 -11.62 -16.10
CA THR A 57 -0.99 -10.80 -17.32
C THR A 57 0.17 -11.10 -18.24
N PHE A 58 1.37 -11.28 -17.67
CA PHE A 58 2.58 -11.47 -18.45
C PHE A 58 2.98 -12.94 -18.61
N GLY A 59 2.41 -13.84 -17.82
CA GLY A 59 2.69 -15.29 -17.85
C GLY A 59 4.16 -15.62 -17.60
N ILE A 60 4.87 -14.75 -16.89
CA ILE A 60 6.31 -14.84 -16.67
C ILE A 60 6.54 -15.17 -15.19
N ARG A 61 7.32 -16.22 -14.94
CA ARG A 61 7.89 -16.40 -13.61
C ARG A 61 8.77 -15.19 -13.28
N TYR A 62 8.45 -14.50 -12.22
CA TYR A 62 9.33 -13.44 -11.70
C TYR A 62 10.67 -14.04 -11.29
N PRO A 63 11.79 -13.64 -11.89
CA PRO A 63 13.10 -14.01 -11.41
C PRO A 63 13.32 -13.43 -10.02
N ASP A 64 14.08 -14.15 -9.18
CA ASP A 64 14.53 -13.63 -7.91
C ASP A 64 15.18 -12.25 -8.09
N ALA A 65 14.94 -11.33 -7.13
CA ALA A 65 15.45 -9.97 -7.22
C ALA A 65 17.00 -9.95 -7.37
N TYR A 66 17.70 -10.86 -6.67
CA TYR A 66 19.15 -10.97 -6.79
C TYR A 66 19.61 -11.53 -8.12
N GLU A 67 18.89 -12.50 -8.68
CA GLU A 67 19.17 -13.03 -10.04
C GLU A 67 19.16 -11.88 -11.06
N ARG A 68 18.14 -11.05 -11.01
CA ARG A 68 18.00 -9.89 -11.87
C ARG A 68 19.12 -8.87 -11.69
N LEU A 69 19.48 -8.56 -10.44
CA LEU A 69 20.59 -7.65 -10.14
C LEU A 69 21.94 -8.18 -10.67
N VAL A 70 22.23 -9.47 -10.46
CA VAL A 70 23.47 -10.09 -10.96
C VAL A 70 23.57 -10.02 -12.50
N ILE A 71 22.46 -10.30 -13.18
CA ILE A 71 22.41 -10.19 -14.66
C ILE A 71 22.69 -8.76 -15.11
N GLU A 72 22.12 -7.76 -14.45
CA GLU A 72 22.34 -6.35 -14.82
C GLU A 72 23.78 -5.89 -14.53
N VAL A 73 24.43 -6.41 -13.47
CA VAL A 73 25.87 -6.21 -13.25
C VAL A 73 26.70 -6.76 -14.42
N LEU A 74 26.42 -8.00 -14.84
CA LEU A 74 27.14 -8.64 -15.95
C LEU A 74 26.95 -7.90 -17.28
N ARG A 75 25.80 -7.25 -17.46
CA ARG A 75 25.50 -6.42 -18.64
C ARG A 75 26.06 -5.01 -18.55
N GLY A 76 26.57 -4.60 -17.39
CA GLY A 76 27.01 -3.22 -17.15
C GLY A 76 25.86 -2.20 -17.10
N ASN A 77 24.61 -2.67 -16.87
CA ASN A 77 23.44 -1.82 -16.82
C ASN A 77 23.21 -1.31 -15.38
N GLN A 78 23.23 -0.01 -15.18
CA GLN A 78 23.08 0.62 -13.87
C GLN A 78 21.64 0.99 -13.53
N ALA A 79 20.67 0.71 -14.38
CA ALA A 79 19.28 1.17 -14.21
C ALA A 79 18.60 0.68 -12.92
N LEU A 80 19.03 -0.47 -12.36
CA LEU A 80 18.49 -1.02 -11.12
C LEU A 80 19.32 -0.67 -9.88
N PHE A 81 20.38 0.12 -10.03
CA PHE A 81 21.26 0.45 -8.92
C PHE A 81 21.11 1.91 -8.51
N MET A 82 21.04 2.12 -7.21
CA MET A 82 21.00 3.47 -6.65
C MET A 82 22.36 4.18 -6.84
N ARG A 83 22.32 5.44 -7.16
CA ARG A 83 23.50 6.30 -7.20
C ARG A 83 23.94 6.62 -5.77
N ARG A 84 25.22 6.93 -5.62
CA ARG A 84 25.79 7.31 -4.32
C ARG A 84 25.10 8.54 -3.71
N ASP A 85 24.82 9.55 -4.51
CA ASP A 85 24.17 10.79 -4.05
C ASP A 85 22.72 10.55 -3.58
N GLU A 86 21.99 9.59 -4.20
CA GLU A 86 20.65 9.16 -3.77
C GLU A 86 20.72 8.46 -2.41
N VAL A 87 21.68 7.55 -2.23
CA VAL A 87 21.90 6.84 -0.96
C VAL A 87 22.23 7.84 0.15
N GLU A 88 23.15 8.77 -0.09
CA GLU A 88 23.54 9.80 0.86
C GLU A 88 22.38 10.75 1.22
N ALA A 89 21.52 11.05 0.25
CA ALA A 89 20.32 11.85 0.50
C ALA A 89 19.29 11.10 1.35
N ALA A 90 19.10 9.81 1.08
CA ALA A 90 18.20 8.95 1.85
C ALA A 90 18.68 8.81 3.31
N TRP A 91 19.98 8.61 3.52
CA TRP A 91 20.55 8.54 4.87
C TRP A 91 20.41 9.86 5.62
N ARG A 92 20.70 11.00 5.01
CA ARG A 92 20.48 12.31 5.65
C ARG A 92 19.05 12.53 6.13
N TRP A 93 18.08 12.06 5.36
CA TRP A 93 16.69 12.12 5.76
C TRP A 93 16.39 11.17 6.94
N SER A 94 16.87 9.92 6.86
CA SER A 94 16.67 8.91 7.89
C SER A 94 17.34 9.29 9.22
N ASP A 95 18.56 9.81 9.16
CA ASP A 95 19.32 10.26 10.34
C ASP A 95 18.57 11.38 11.07
N GLY A 96 17.98 12.33 10.34
CA GLY A 96 17.18 13.38 10.94
C GLY A 96 15.95 12.86 11.70
N VAL A 97 15.31 11.80 11.21
CA VAL A 97 14.20 11.13 11.90
C VAL A 97 14.69 10.38 13.15
N ILE A 98 15.79 9.63 13.02
CA ILE A 98 16.40 8.87 14.14
C ILE A 98 16.84 9.82 15.26
N GLU A 99 17.49 10.92 14.91
CA GLU A 99 17.87 11.96 15.87
C GLU A 99 16.66 12.59 16.57
N GLY A 100 15.59 12.88 15.81
CA GLY A 100 14.33 13.38 16.36
C GLY A 100 13.72 12.41 17.37
N TRP A 101 13.72 11.12 17.09
CA TRP A 101 13.27 10.09 18.05
C TRP A 101 14.16 10.05 19.30
N ALA A 102 15.47 10.09 19.16
CA ALA A 102 16.37 10.09 20.28
C ALA A 102 16.18 11.32 21.18
N GLN A 103 15.91 12.49 20.59
CA GLN A 103 15.66 13.74 21.32
C GLN A 103 14.28 13.81 21.97
N SER A 104 13.28 13.10 21.40
CA SER A 104 11.92 13.10 21.92
C SER A 104 11.80 12.41 23.28
N GLY A 105 12.76 11.56 23.65
CA GLY A 105 12.75 10.78 24.87
C GLY A 105 11.63 9.74 24.95
N GLN A 106 10.96 9.46 23.84
CA GLN A 106 9.93 8.41 23.79
C GLN A 106 10.56 7.03 23.98
N PRO A 107 10.01 6.19 24.87
CA PRO A 107 10.49 4.83 25.03
C PRO A 107 10.19 3.99 23.76
N LEU A 108 10.99 2.95 23.56
CA LEU A 108 10.68 1.95 22.55
C LEU A 108 9.48 1.12 23.00
N GLU A 109 8.49 1.03 22.14
CA GLU A 109 7.35 0.17 22.36
C GLU A 109 7.72 -1.30 22.11
N THR A 110 7.23 -2.18 22.97
CA THR A 110 7.47 -3.63 22.85
C THR A 110 6.19 -4.34 22.43
N TYR A 111 6.35 -5.44 21.69
CA TYR A 111 5.22 -6.25 21.24
C TYR A 111 5.59 -7.73 21.19
N VAL A 112 4.57 -8.59 21.17
CA VAL A 112 4.75 -10.04 21.10
C VAL A 112 5.28 -10.45 19.72
N ALA A 113 6.31 -11.26 19.68
CA ALA A 113 6.84 -11.81 18.42
C ALA A 113 5.74 -12.52 17.62
N GLY A 114 5.71 -12.28 16.30
CA GLY A 114 4.67 -12.81 15.41
C GLY A 114 3.34 -12.06 15.42
N SER A 115 3.21 -10.98 16.20
CA SER A 115 2.07 -10.06 16.12
C SER A 115 2.31 -8.93 15.12
N TRP A 116 1.27 -8.14 14.84
CA TRP A 116 1.31 -7.00 13.92
C TRP A 116 2.04 -5.76 14.45
N GLY A 117 2.72 -5.86 15.56
CA GLY A 117 3.42 -4.74 16.17
C GLY A 117 2.71 -4.18 17.41
N PRO A 118 3.21 -3.05 17.95
CA PRO A 118 2.62 -2.44 19.13
C PRO A 118 1.26 -1.82 18.82
N THR A 119 0.36 -1.82 19.81
CA THR A 119 -0.98 -1.23 19.72
C THR A 119 -0.92 0.26 19.32
N GLU A 120 0.09 0.96 19.79
CA GLU A 120 0.32 2.38 19.53
C GLU A 120 0.49 2.68 18.02
N ALA A 121 1.07 1.75 17.25
CA ALA A 121 1.19 1.87 15.80
C ALA A 121 -0.19 1.88 15.11
N SER A 122 -1.13 1.04 15.57
CA SER A 122 -2.50 1.05 15.07
C SER A 122 -3.23 2.31 15.51
N MET A 123 -3.12 2.70 16.78
CA MET A 123 -3.74 3.92 17.30
C MET A 123 -3.26 5.20 16.59
N MET A 124 -2.00 5.23 16.15
CA MET A 124 -1.46 6.35 15.39
C MET A 124 -2.22 6.55 14.06
N LEU A 125 -2.54 5.47 13.35
CA LEU A 125 -3.30 5.53 12.11
C LEU A 125 -4.79 5.82 12.35
N ASP A 126 -5.38 5.21 13.37
CA ASP A 126 -6.79 5.41 13.72
C ASP A 126 -7.12 6.88 13.98
N ARG A 127 -6.21 7.63 14.62
CA ARG A 127 -6.36 9.08 14.82
C ARG A 127 -6.55 9.87 13.52
N THR A 128 -6.12 9.35 12.41
CA THR A 128 -6.23 9.97 11.08
C THR A 128 -7.26 9.27 10.19
N GLY A 129 -8.06 8.34 10.76
CA GLY A 129 -9.05 7.54 10.02
C GLY A 129 -8.41 6.57 9.01
N ARG A 130 -7.19 6.12 9.28
CA ARG A 130 -6.43 5.17 8.46
C ARG A 130 -6.25 3.85 9.21
N ALA A 131 -5.97 2.79 8.47
CA ALA A 131 -5.62 1.48 9.02
C ALA A 131 -4.49 0.85 8.20
N TRP A 132 -3.77 -0.07 8.83
CA TRP A 132 -2.88 -0.98 8.10
C TRP A 132 -3.72 -1.96 7.28
N ASN A 133 -3.29 -2.28 6.07
CA ASN A 133 -3.94 -3.25 5.18
C ASN A 133 -3.29 -4.62 5.31
#